data_96c493ba0038233c4271ec60cf200420
#
_entry.id   96c493ba0038233c4271ec60cf200420
#
_cell.length_a   1.000
_cell.length_b   1.000
_cell.length_c   1.000
_cell.angle_alpha   90.00
_cell.angle_beta   90.00
_cell.angle_gamma   90.00
#
_symmetry.space_group_name_H-M   'P 1'
#
loop_
_entity.id
_entity.type
_entity.pdbx_description
1 polymer ?
#
loop_
_entity_poly.entity_id
_entity_poly.type
_entity_poly.pdbx_seq_one_letter_code
_entity_poly.pdbx_strand_id
1 'polypeptide(L)'
;MKKNNLFFALVGVFMAMGLFSCQQSAKETQVKEKPMFCTWYTYNPQEDFDSICQSFSELGIDGIVLKAGTAENYRKLIPVAHQHGLTVYAWVWTINNPEIAAAHPEWLSYNRNGHSIADSMAYVEYYKFLCPIIPGVREEICKQVDEICKVEGIEAISIDYHRFVDVVLPTTIWPNYGIVQDREYPQWDYGYHPEMIKAFKEKHGYDPREQEDPSKDEKWLQFRCDMVSEVANAVAETVHANGKLMAASPFPTPKMSARMVRQYWGDWNLDVVFPMVYHNFYTEDVSFVADCTIENARDKMDNTTLYAGLWGSNNEELFTSMDAAFNNGAQGVSFYTAEYIVDPDIRKRFRAYSDSLRAVRKANGGVIKATYPEVADADPFKKEGVMKVLEARMQKLIAEAKGTEELAPLALGEYTKKEAEDVTVRYEVTDANSKKAFDVYFYFYGDILSGWNVYLKK
;
A
#
# COMPACT_ATOMS: atom_id res chain seq x y z
N MET A 1 -80.90 -16.24 14.71
CA MET A 1 -82.03 -15.39 14.27
C MET A 1 -81.55 -14.35 13.30
N LYS A 2 -82.13 -14.42 12.07
CA LYS A 2 -82.40 -13.39 11.06
C LYS A 2 -81.27 -12.43 10.69
N LYS A 3 -80.71 -12.57 9.46
CA LYS A 3 -81.15 -11.96 8.20
C LYS A 3 -80.98 -10.44 8.20
N ASN A 4 -80.25 -9.78 7.29
CA ASN A 4 -80.65 -9.57 5.90
C ASN A 4 -79.50 -8.90 5.10
N ASN A 5 -79.48 -9.34 3.85
CA ASN A 5 -78.81 -8.69 2.68
C ASN A 5 -79.36 -7.30 2.43
N LEU A 6 -78.56 -6.42 1.86
CA LEU A 6 -79.04 -5.59 0.75
C LEU A 6 -77.91 -5.19 -0.22
N PHE A 7 -78.17 -5.54 -1.48
CA PHE A 7 -77.51 -5.10 -2.70
C PHE A 7 -77.88 -3.63 -2.99
N PHE A 8 -76.92 -2.83 -3.48
CA PHE A 8 -77.22 -1.82 -4.51
C PHE A 8 -76.00 -1.57 -5.39
N ALA A 9 -76.20 -1.86 -6.66
CA ALA A 9 -75.36 -1.40 -7.78
C ALA A 9 -75.81 0.02 -8.15
N LEU A 10 -74.90 0.87 -8.65
CA LEU A 10 -75.10 1.65 -9.87
C LEU A 10 -73.90 2.56 -10.22
N VAL A 11 -73.54 2.39 -11.47
CA VAL A 11 -73.24 3.41 -12.50
C VAL A 11 -71.87 4.09 -12.44
N GLY A 12 -71.18 3.82 -13.52
CA GLY A 12 -69.90 4.39 -13.91
C GLY A 12 -69.97 5.85 -14.35
N VAL A 13 -68.86 6.53 -14.11
CA VAL A 13 -68.45 7.71 -14.90
C VAL A 13 -67.01 7.48 -15.35
N PHE A 14 -66.82 7.31 -16.65
CA PHE A 14 -65.55 7.36 -17.31
C PHE A 14 -65.03 8.81 -17.24
N MET A 15 -63.98 9.06 -16.48
CA MET A 15 -63.11 10.20 -16.69
C MET A 15 -61.73 9.69 -17.12
N ALA A 16 -61.46 9.88 -18.39
CA ALA A 16 -60.14 9.70 -18.97
C ALA A 16 -59.21 10.78 -18.40
N MET A 17 -58.44 10.43 -17.37
CA MET A 17 -57.24 11.19 -16.99
C MET A 17 -56.04 10.55 -17.64
N GLY A 18 -55.44 11.30 -18.58
CA GLY A 18 -54.22 10.92 -19.26
C GLY A 18 -53.10 10.64 -18.26
N LEU A 19 -52.65 9.40 -18.22
CA LEU A 19 -51.40 9.02 -17.59
C LEU A 19 -50.27 9.58 -18.45
N PHE A 20 -49.79 10.78 -18.12
CA PHE A 20 -48.44 11.18 -18.48
C PHE A 20 -47.48 10.29 -17.66
N SER A 21 -47.11 9.18 -18.25
CA SER A 21 -45.96 8.40 -17.79
C SER A 21 -44.73 9.24 -18.03
N CYS A 22 -44.27 9.94 -17.01
CA CYS A 22 -42.87 10.39 -16.93
C CYS A 22 -42.01 9.12 -16.90
N GLN A 23 -41.60 8.62 -18.06
CA GLN A 23 -40.42 7.81 -18.18
C GLN A 23 -39.22 8.68 -17.79
N GLN A 24 -38.96 8.77 -16.50
CA GLN A 24 -37.60 9.00 -16.04
C GLN A 24 -36.79 7.80 -16.57
N SER A 25 -36.11 8.00 -17.69
CA SER A 25 -34.99 7.14 -18.06
C SER A 25 -34.02 7.16 -16.87
N ALA A 26 -34.07 6.12 -16.06
CA ALA A 26 -32.94 5.83 -15.19
C ALA A 26 -31.77 5.75 -16.17
N LYS A 27 -30.90 6.77 -16.18
CA LYS A 27 -29.55 6.63 -16.67
C LYS A 27 -28.99 5.48 -15.84
N GLU A 28 -28.93 4.27 -16.40
CA GLU A 28 -28.03 3.27 -15.93
C GLU A 28 -26.67 3.97 -15.87
N THR A 29 -26.25 4.31 -14.69
CA THR A 29 -24.87 4.72 -14.43
C THR A 29 -24.08 3.47 -14.77
N GLN A 30 -23.57 3.37 -15.99
CA GLN A 30 -22.58 2.34 -16.32
C GLN A 30 -21.48 2.54 -15.28
N VAL A 31 -21.35 1.59 -14.36
CA VAL A 31 -20.24 1.55 -13.41
C VAL A 31 -19.00 1.49 -14.29
N LYS A 32 -18.27 2.60 -14.38
CA LYS A 32 -17.07 2.69 -15.20
C LYS A 32 -16.13 1.60 -14.69
N GLU A 33 -15.70 0.72 -15.56
CA GLU A 33 -14.84 -0.40 -15.19
C GLU A 33 -13.54 0.14 -14.62
N LYS A 34 -13.12 -0.33 -13.43
CA LYS A 34 -11.87 0.11 -12.81
C LYS A 34 -10.69 -0.26 -13.71
N PRO A 35 -9.69 0.61 -13.89
CA PRO A 35 -8.50 0.31 -14.68
C PRO A 35 -7.81 -0.96 -14.19
N MET A 36 -7.09 -1.63 -15.05
CA MET A 36 -6.38 -2.88 -14.69
C MET A 36 -4.88 -2.67 -14.57
N PHE A 37 -4.32 -1.79 -15.38
CA PHE A 37 -2.91 -1.44 -15.40
C PHE A 37 -2.75 0.05 -15.12
N CYS A 38 -2.25 0.36 -13.95
CA CYS A 38 -2.02 1.73 -13.49
C CYS A 38 -0.52 2.06 -13.45
N THR A 39 -0.23 3.34 -13.38
CA THR A 39 1.12 3.82 -13.08
C THR A 39 1.07 5.04 -12.17
N TRP A 40 2.00 5.14 -11.22
CA TRP A 40 2.25 6.41 -10.54
C TRP A 40 3.00 7.34 -11.45
N TYR A 41 2.63 8.60 -11.40
CA TYR A 41 3.31 9.67 -12.12
C TYR A 41 3.25 10.99 -11.34
N THR A 42 4.38 11.65 -11.20
CA THR A 42 4.46 13.00 -10.63
C THR A 42 4.56 14.01 -11.75
N TYR A 43 3.58 14.89 -11.86
CA TYR A 43 3.57 15.93 -12.86
C TYR A 43 4.78 16.84 -12.76
N ASN A 44 5.50 16.96 -13.87
CA ASN A 44 6.59 17.90 -14.07
C ASN A 44 6.16 18.91 -15.16
N PRO A 45 6.04 20.21 -14.85
CA PRO A 45 5.60 21.21 -15.82
C PRO A 45 6.61 21.46 -16.96
N GLN A 46 7.82 20.88 -16.88
CA GLN A 46 8.83 20.94 -17.94
C GLN A 46 8.71 19.80 -18.95
N GLU A 47 7.87 18.82 -18.68
CA GLU A 47 7.63 17.66 -19.54
C GLU A 47 6.33 17.82 -20.34
N ASP A 48 6.30 17.20 -21.52
CA ASP A 48 5.09 17.16 -22.34
C ASP A 48 4.14 16.06 -21.82
N PHE A 49 3.20 16.46 -20.98
CA PHE A 49 2.24 15.55 -20.36
C PHE A 49 1.35 14.81 -21.37
N ASP A 50 1.06 15.43 -22.54
CA ASP A 50 0.29 14.78 -23.61
C ASP A 50 1.07 13.59 -24.17
N SER A 51 2.35 13.78 -24.52
CA SER A 51 3.22 12.70 -24.98
C SER A 51 3.40 11.60 -23.92
N ILE A 52 3.47 11.94 -22.64
CA ILE A 52 3.55 10.97 -21.53
C ILE A 52 2.27 10.12 -21.50
N CYS A 53 1.09 10.75 -21.52
CA CYS A 53 -0.20 10.04 -21.55
C CYS A 53 -0.35 9.14 -22.78
N GLN A 54 0.06 9.63 -23.95
CA GLN A 54 0.11 8.83 -25.17
C GLN A 54 0.98 7.59 -24.99
N SER A 55 2.20 7.76 -24.48
CA SER A 55 3.15 6.66 -24.25
C SER A 55 2.57 5.60 -23.29
N PHE A 56 1.90 6.01 -22.21
CA PHE A 56 1.25 5.10 -21.28
C PHE A 56 0.10 4.34 -21.95
N SER A 57 -0.76 5.03 -22.69
CA SER A 57 -1.88 4.41 -23.40
C SER A 57 -1.39 3.40 -24.45
N GLU A 58 -0.37 3.74 -25.23
CA GLU A 58 0.25 2.84 -26.22
C GLU A 58 0.87 1.60 -25.57
N LEU A 59 1.45 1.74 -24.38
CA LEU A 59 1.97 0.62 -23.59
C LEU A 59 0.84 -0.31 -23.15
N GLY A 60 -0.37 0.22 -22.92
CA GLY A 60 -1.51 -0.53 -22.40
C GLY A 60 -1.85 -0.20 -20.95
N ILE A 61 -1.33 0.90 -20.42
CA ILE A 61 -1.80 1.48 -19.15
C ILE A 61 -3.17 2.10 -19.39
N ASP A 62 -4.08 1.94 -18.44
CA ASP A 62 -5.46 2.46 -18.48
C ASP A 62 -5.82 3.28 -17.24
N GLY A 63 -4.89 3.43 -16.29
CA GLY A 63 -5.03 4.29 -15.11
C GLY A 63 -3.75 5.02 -14.76
N ILE A 64 -3.89 6.25 -14.26
CA ILE A 64 -2.77 7.05 -13.76
C ILE A 64 -3.04 7.50 -12.33
N VAL A 65 -2.13 7.17 -11.42
CA VAL A 65 -2.10 7.67 -10.04
C VAL A 65 -1.24 8.92 -10.06
N LEU A 66 -1.91 10.06 -10.32
CA LEU A 66 -1.29 11.33 -10.69
C LEU A 66 -1.07 12.24 -9.48
N LYS A 67 0.17 12.67 -9.24
CA LYS A 67 0.51 13.75 -8.32
C LYS A 67 0.63 15.07 -9.06
N ALA A 68 -0.45 15.86 -9.07
CA ALA A 68 -0.45 17.17 -9.71
C ALA A 68 -0.21 18.34 -8.74
N GLY A 69 -0.27 18.09 -7.44
CA GLY A 69 -0.02 19.04 -6.36
C GLY A 69 -1.22 19.94 -6.03
N THR A 70 -1.86 20.57 -7.01
CA THR A 70 -2.96 21.51 -6.79
C THR A 70 -4.22 21.17 -7.59
N ALA A 71 -5.39 21.59 -7.10
CA ALA A 71 -6.65 21.44 -7.82
C ALA A 71 -6.61 22.13 -9.21
N GLU A 72 -5.88 23.23 -9.35
CA GLU A 72 -5.71 23.92 -10.61
C GLU A 72 -4.95 23.07 -11.64
N ASN A 73 -3.86 22.41 -11.23
CA ASN A 73 -3.11 21.51 -12.09
C ASN A 73 -3.98 20.31 -12.50
N TYR A 74 -4.73 19.70 -11.57
CA TYR A 74 -5.66 18.62 -11.92
C TYR A 74 -6.66 19.06 -13.00
N ARG A 75 -7.27 20.25 -12.89
CA ARG A 75 -8.20 20.77 -13.93
C ARG A 75 -7.56 20.87 -15.31
N LYS A 76 -6.25 21.16 -15.38
CA LYS A 76 -5.52 21.25 -16.66
C LYS A 76 -5.16 19.86 -17.21
N LEU A 77 -4.77 18.90 -16.34
CA LEU A 77 -4.17 17.65 -16.75
C LEU A 77 -5.20 16.54 -17.01
N ILE A 78 -6.32 16.52 -16.27
CA ILE A 78 -7.35 15.49 -16.41
C ILE A 78 -7.91 15.37 -17.83
N PRO A 79 -8.29 16.47 -18.51
CA PRO A 79 -8.79 16.36 -19.89
C PRO A 79 -7.78 15.70 -20.84
N VAL A 80 -6.48 15.98 -20.65
CA VAL A 80 -5.41 15.38 -21.45
C VAL A 80 -5.31 13.88 -21.17
N ALA A 81 -5.27 13.47 -19.90
CA ALA A 81 -5.25 12.04 -19.53
C ALA A 81 -6.47 11.29 -20.10
N HIS A 82 -7.67 11.89 -20.03
CA HIS A 82 -8.89 11.29 -20.54
C HIS A 82 -8.91 11.17 -22.09
N GLN A 83 -8.29 12.10 -22.82
CA GLN A 83 -8.13 12.00 -24.27
C GLN A 83 -7.36 10.74 -24.68
N HIS A 84 -6.42 10.30 -23.85
CA HIS A 84 -5.66 9.06 -24.04
C HIS A 84 -6.29 7.83 -23.33
N GLY A 85 -7.52 7.97 -22.82
CA GLY A 85 -8.26 6.86 -22.19
C GLY A 85 -7.80 6.49 -20.78
N LEU A 86 -6.98 7.33 -20.14
CA LEU A 86 -6.47 7.08 -18.79
C LEU A 86 -7.50 7.52 -17.74
N THR A 87 -7.84 6.62 -16.83
CA THR A 87 -8.58 6.93 -15.60
C THR A 87 -7.65 7.63 -14.61
N VAL A 88 -8.10 8.74 -13.99
CA VAL A 88 -7.24 9.54 -13.11
C VAL A 88 -7.56 9.31 -11.64
N TYR A 89 -6.59 8.82 -10.90
CA TYR A 89 -6.58 8.74 -9.44
C TYR A 89 -5.66 9.85 -8.91
N ALA A 90 -6.21 10.81 -8.18
CA ALA A 90 -5.43 11.91 -7.64
C ALA A 90 -4.55 11.40 -6.49
N TRP A 91 -3.23 11.47 -6.64
CA TRP A 91 -2.26 11.03 -5.65
C TRP A 91 -1.93 12.16 -4.69
N VAL A 92 -2.30 11.96 -3.42
CA VAL A 92 -2.24 13.00 -2.38
C VAL A 92 -1.42 12.51 -1.19
N TRP A 93 -0.41 13.27 -0.81
CA TRP A 93 0.31 13.07 0.43
C TRP A 93 -0.51 13.67 1.59
N THR A 94 -0.64 12.95 2.68
CA THR A 94 -1.54 13.31 3.77
C THR A 94 -0.81 13.59 5.07
N ILE A 95 -0.42 12.57 5.84
CA ILE A 95 0.26 12.76 7.13
C ILE A 95 1.68 13.32 6.94
N ASN A 96 2.42 12.93 5.89
CA ASN A 96 3.59 13.69 5.48
C ASN A 96 3.15 14.88 4.62
N ASN A 97 2.99 16.05 5.24
CA ASN A 97 2.45 17.22 4.57
C ASN A 97 3.28 18.47 4.90
N PRO A 98 4.23 18.81 4.02
CA PRO A 98 5.08 19.99 4.23
C PRO A 98 4.33 21.32 4.30
N GLU A 99 3.20 21.45 3.62
CA GLU A 99 2.39 22.68 3.62
C GLU A 99 1.72 22.91 4.99
N ILE A 100 1.02 21.90 5.52
CA ILE A 100 0.42 21.97 6.85
C ILE A 100 1.52 22.13 7.92
N ALA A 101 2.63 21.39 7.78
CA ALA A 101 3.75 21.47 8.71
C ALA A 101 4.39 22.87 8.76
N ALA A 102 4.45 23.58 7.63
CA ALA A 102 4.97 24.95 7.59
C ALA A 102 4.03 25.94 8.28
N ALA A 103 2.72 25.73 8.19
CA ALA A 103 1.72 26.55 8.86
C ALA A 103 1.61 26.21 10.37
N HIS A 104 1.84 24.97 10.74
CA HIS A 104 1.65 24.40 12.07
C HIS A 104 2.82 23.52 12.49
N PRO A 105 4.02 24.09 12.74
CA PRO A 105 5.19 23.29 13.11
C PRO A 105 5.02 22.56 14.47
N GLU A 106 4.14 23.05 15.35
CA GLU A 106 3.76 22.42 16.61
C GLU A 106 2.95 21.12 16.44
N TRP A 107 2.44 20.83 15.24
CA TRP A 107 1.72 19.59 14.93
C TRP A 107 2.62 18.47 14.44
N LEU A 108 3.90 18.72 14.30
CA LEU A 108 4.86 17.73 13.83
C LEU A 108 5.06 16.59 14.83
N SER A 109 5.31 15.40 14.32
CA SER A 109 5.53 14.20 15.11
C SER A 109 6.87 14.23 15.86
N TYR A 110 6.93 13.54 17.00
CA TYR A 110 8.11 13.42 17.89
C TYR A 110 8.59 11.97 17.90
N ASN A 111 9.92 11.81 17.94
CA ASN A 111 10.51 10.49 18.12
C ASN A 111 10.58 10.09 19.60
N ARG A 112 11.00 8.84 19.87
CA ARG A 112 11.10 8.29 21.24
C ARG A 112 12.12 9.03 22.13
N ASN A 113 13.08 9.73 21.55
CA ASN A 113 14.01 10.60 22.29
C ASN A 113 13.38 11.95 22.70
N GLY A 114 12.14 12.22 22.28
CA GLY A 114 11.44 13.47 22.56
C GLY A 114 11.80 14.63 21.62
N HIS A 115 12.42 14.34 20.48
CA HIS A 115 12.76 15.36 19.48
C HIS A 115 11.67 15.43 18.42
N SER A 116 11.23 16.64 18.08
CA SER A 116 10.39 16.92 16.93
C SER A 116 11.13 16.58 15.63
N ILE A 117 10.41 16.14 14.61
CA ILE A 117 10.99 15.95 13.26
C ILE A 117 11.47 17.28 12.65
N ALA A 118 11.02 18.43 13.18
CA ALA A 118 11.56 19.74 12.82
C ALA A 118 13.00 19.94 13.29
N ASP A 119 13.31 19.43 14.49
CA ASP A 119 14.60 19.63 15.15
C ASP A 119 15.62 18.54 14.81
N SER A 120 15.11 17.36 14.43
CA SER A 120 15.93 16.18 14.14
C SER A 120 15.43 15.50 12.88
N MET A 121 16.09 15.76 11.76
CA MET A 121 15.80 15.11 10.48
C MET A 121 15.92 13.58 10.63
N ALA A 122 14.90 12.84 10.17
CA ALA A 122 14.94 11.38 10.21
C ALA A 122 15.88 10.82 9.12
N TYR A 123 15.45 10.76 7.89
CA TYR A 123 16.25 10.22 6.76
C TYR A 123 16.45 11.28 5.68
N VAL A 124 15.42 12.05 5.39
CA VAL A 124 15.35 12.99 4.28
C VAL A 124 14.63 14.28 4.69
N GLU A 125 14.98 15.40 4.04
CA GLU A 125 14.47 16.74 4.41
C GLU A 125 12.96 16.92 4.18
N TYR A 126 12.39 16.21 3.21
CA TYR A 126 10.96 16.33 2.91
C TYR A 126 10.06 15.54 3.88
N TYR A 127 10.62 14.81 4.83
CA TYR A 127 9.84 14.17 5.90
C TYR A 127 9.34 15.23 6.88
N LYS A 128 8.05 15.55 6.78
CA LYS A 128 7.31 16.49 7.62
C LYS A 128 6.03 15.83 8.13
N PHE A 129 6.22 14.68 8.80
CA PHE A 129 5.11 13.89 9.32
C PHE A 129 4.41 14.58 10.48
N LEU A 130 3.10 14.74 10.36
CA LEU A 130 2.21 15.33 11.35
C LEU A 130 1.81 14.31 12.42
N CYS A 131 1.35 14.78 13.56
CA CYS A 131 0.82 13.96 14.63
C CYS A 131 -0.67 13.69 14.42
N PRO A 132 -1.10 12.45 14.10
CA PRO A 132 -2.48 12.16 13.64
C PRO A 132 -3.55 12.37 14.73
N ILE A 133 -3.20 12.37 16.02
CA ILE A 133 -4.16 12.58 17.11
C ILE A 133 -4.64 14.05 17.21
N ILE A 134 -3.91 14.99 16.62
CA ILE A 134 -4.25 16.41 16.68
C ILE A 134 -5.45 16.68 15.78
N PRO A 135 -6.60 17.16 16.31
CA PRO A 135 -7.81 17.35 15.53
C PRO A 135 -7.59 18.24 14.28
N GLY A 136 -6.81 19.33 14.42
CA GLY A 136 -6.50 20.23 13.32
C GLY A 136 -5.76 19.54 12.15
N VAL A 137 -4.94 18.52 12.42
CA VAL A 137 -4.28 17.72 11.38
C VAL A 137 -5.33 17.03 10.50
N ARG A 138 -6.28 16.33 11.12
CA ARG A 138 -7.37 15.67 10.40
C ARG A 138 -8.24 16.65 9.63
N GLU A 139 -8.60 17.77 10.26
CA GLU A 139 -9.45 18.79 9.65
C GLU A 139 -8.80 19.41 8.40
N GLU A 140 -7.52 19.79 8.46
CA GLU A 140 -6.83 20.39 7.30
C GLU A 140 -6.55 19.36 6.20
N ILE A 141 -6.22 18.09 6.52
CA ILE A 141 -6.09 17.02 5.52
C ILE A 141 -7.44 16.80 4.80
N CYS A 142 -8.54 16.65 5.53
CA CYS A 142 -9.86 16.46 4.94
C CYS A 142 -10.28 17.67 4.06
N LYS A 143 -9.96 18.88 4.46
CA LYS A 143 -10.22 20.10 3.69
C LYS A 143 -9.43 20.12 2.37
N GLN A 144 -8.12 19.81 2.40
CA GLN A 144 -7.31 19.72 1.19
C GLN A 144 -7.84 18.63 0.23
N VAL A 145 -8.24 17.48 0.76
CA VAL A 145 -8.82 16.38 -0.02
C VAL A 145 -10.17 16.80 -0.62
N ASP A 146 -11.03 17.46 0.15
CA ASP A 146 -12.34 17.94 -0.32
C ASP A 146 -12.21 18.92 -1.50
N GLU A 147 -11.21 19.81 -1.45
CA GLU A 147 -10.92 20.73 -2.56
C GLU A 147 -10.52 20.00 -3.86
N ILE A 148 -9.72 18.93 -3.73
CA ILE A 148 -9.33 18.10 -4.87
C ILE A 148 -10.53 17.30 -5.38
N CYS A 149 -11.36 16.74 -4.49
CA CYS A 149 -12.57 15.98 -4.87
C CYS A 149 -13.54 16.78 -5.74
N LYS A 150 -13.59 18.11 -5.58
CA LYS A 150 -14.44 19.02 -6.37
C LYS A 150 -13.97 19.19 -7.82
N VAL A 151 -12.79 18.69 -8.16
CA VAL A 151 -12.31 18.72 -9.55
C VAL A 151 -13.05 17.67 -10.37
N GLU A 152 -13.68 18.09 -11.47
CA GLU A 152 -14.38 17.21 -12.38
C GLU A 152 -13.39 16.25 -13.08
N GLY A 153 -13.80 15.01 -13.27
CA GLY A 153 -13.02 13.98 -13.95
C GLY A 153 -12.01 13.23 -13.08
N ILE A 154 -11.85 13.59 -11.80
CA ILE A 154 -11.18 12.71 -10.83
C ILE A 154 -12.09 11.53 -10.53
N GLU A 155 -11.60 10.31 -10.71
CA GLU A 155 -12.34 9.11 -10.36
C GLU A 155 -12.11 8.67 -8.92
N ALA A 156 -10.89 8.84 -8.42
CA ALA A 156 -10.53 8.45 -7.06
C ALA A 156 -9.50 9.42 -6.44
N ILE A 157 -9.47 9.43 -5.11
CA ILE A 157 -8.36 9.99 -4.34
C ILE A 157 -7.52 8.82 -3.85
N SER A 158 -6.21 8.81 -4.15
CA SER A 158 -5.25 7.85 -3.63
C SER A 158 -4.33 8.53 -2.62
N ILE A 159 -4.54 8.22 -1.34
CA ILE A 159 -3.67 8.75 -0.29
C ILE A 159 -2.36 8.00 -0.21
N ASP A 160 -1.28 8.73 0.08
CA ASP A 160 0.05 8.20 0.32
C ASP A 160 0.74 8.95 1.47
N TYR A 161 1.87 8.42 1.94
CA TYR A 161 2.54 8.92 3.13
C TYR A 161 1.59 9.10 4.33
N HIS A 162 0.53 8.28 4.34
CA HIS A 162 -0.47 8.23 5.40
C HIS A 162 -0.01 7.27 6.51
N ARG A 163 1.03 7.67 7.24
CA ARG A 163 1.80 6.81 8.14
C ARG A 163 2.72 7.62 9.05
N PHE A 164 3.41 6.97 9.96
CA PHE A 164 4.56 7.57 10.64
C PHE A 164 5.85 7.44 9.81
N VAL A 165 6.94 7.98 10.34
CA VAL A 165 8.30 7.78 9.82
C VAL A 165 8.65 6.29 9.82
N ASP A 166 9.49 5.88 8.89
CA ASP A 166 10.01 4.52 8.83
C ASP A 166 10.81 4.21 10.09
N VAL A 167 10.30 3.31 10.90
CA VAL A 167 10.97 2.86 12.13
C VAL A 167 12.13 1.95 11.78
N VAL A 168 11.91 1.10 10.78
CA VAL A 168 12.92 0.25 10.15
C VAL A 168 12.75 0.37 8.63
N LEU A 169 13.83 0.75 7.94
CA LEU A 169 13.89 0.76 6.48
C LEU A 169 14.06 -0.66 5.94
N PRO A 170 13.60 -0.93 4.72
CA PRO A 170 13.97 -2.14 4.00
C PRO A 170 15.48 -2.34 3.94
N THR A 171 15.96 -3.57 4.12
CA THR A 171 17.39 -3.88 4.27
C THR A 171 18.22 -3.48 3.06
N THR A 172 17.67 -3.57 1.87
CA THR A 172 18.37 -3.26 0.61
C THR A 172 18.72 -1.78 0.46
N ILE A 173 18.04 -0.89 1.19
CA ILE A 173 18.31 0.55 1.12
C ILE A 173 19.16 1.07 2.30
N TRP A 174 19.48 0.26 3.30
CA TRP A 174 20.34 0.66 4.42
C TRP A 174 21.71 1.23 3.99
N PRO A 175 22.38 0.65 2.95
CA PRO A 175 23.65 1.21 2.49
C PRO A 175 23.55 2.65 2.00
N ASN A 176 22.40 3.08 1.48
CA ASN A 176 22.20 4.44 0.99
C ASN A 176 22.27 5.48 2.12
N TYR A 177 22.02 5.05 3.36
CA TYR A 177 22.03 5.89 4.56
C TYR A 177 23.20 5.58 5.48
N GLY A 178 24.03 4.57 5.16
CA GLY A 178 25.13 4.12 6.00
C GLY A 178 24.68 3.58 7.36
N ILE A 179 23.51 2.94 7.43
CA ILE A 179 22.90 2.45 8.68
C ILE A 179 22.70 0.94 8.65
N VAL A 180 22.58 0.37 9.85
CA VAL A 180 22.10 -0.98 10.11
C VAL A 180 20.99 -0.88 11.15
N GLN A 181 19.80 -1.40 10.83
CA GLN A 181 18.64 -1.36 11.73
C GLN A 181 18.22 -2.78 12.10
N ASP A 182 18.96 -3.38 13.01
CA ASP A 182 18.69 -4.71 13.57
C ASP A 182 17.57 -4.71 14.65
N ARG A 183 17.06 -3.53 14.98
CA ARG A 183 15.96 -3.28 15.94
C ARG A 183 15.33 -1.91 15.71
N GLU A 184 14.28 -1.60 16.45
CA GLU A 184 13.65 -0.29 16.45
C GLU A 184 14.45 0.70 17.30
N TYR A 185 15.19 1.61 16.65
CA TYR A 185 16.01 2.62 17.33
C TYR A 185 15.19 3.86 17.70
N PRO A 186 15.43 4.47 18.88
CA PRO A 186 14.64 5.59 19.40
C PRO A 186 14.57 6.81 18.47
N GLN A 187 15.64 7.10 17.73
CA GLN A 187 15.68 8.26 16.83
C GLN A 187 14.78 8.14 15.60
N TRP A 188 14.36 6.93 15.22
CA TRP A 188 13.47 6.67 14.09
C TRP A 188 12.09 6.20 14.52
N ASP A 189 11.87 5.90 15.81
CA ASP A 189 10.58 5.50 16.34
C ASP A 189 9.75 6.74 16.73
N TYR A 190 8.85 7.14 15.82
CA TYR A 190 7.98 8.31 15.95
C TYR A 190 6.59 7.96 16.50
N GLY A 191 5.84 9.02 16.88
CA GLY A 191 4.53 8.93 17.51
C GLY A 191 4.53 9.34 18.98
N TYR A 192 5.63 9.87 19.48
CA TYR A 192 5.80 10.26 20.90
C TYR A 192 5.48 11.75 21.17
N HIS A 193 4.64 12.37 20.35
CA HIS A 193 4.12 13.70 20.61
C HIS A 193 3.40 13.75 21.98
N PRO A 194 3.53 14.85 22.77
CA PRO A 194 2.91 14.93 24.10
C PRO A 194 1.42 14.58 24.14
N GLU A 195 0.64 15.00 23.13
CA GLU A 195 -0.79 14.67 23.05
C GLU A 195 -1.03 13.15 22.80
N MET A 196 -0.18 12.47 22.02
CA MET A 196 -0.23 11.02 21.84
C MET A 196 0.00 10.29 23.17
N ILE A 197 1.05 10.68 23.89
CA ILE A 197 1.40 10.09 25.19
C ILE A 197 0.27 10.30 26.21
N LYS A 198 -0.26 11.53 26.26
CA LYS A 198 -1.37 11.87 27.16
C LYS A 198 -2.61 11.02 26.90
N ALA A 199 -3.03 10.96 25.64
CA ALA A 199 -4.22 10.18 25.26
C ALA A 199 -4.05 8.67 25.50
N PHE A 200 -2.85 8.13 25.21
CA PHE A 200 -2.54 6.74 25.50
C PHE A 200 -2.61 6.46 27.01
N LYS A 201 -2.00 7.34 27.82
CA LYS A 201 -2.02 7.22 29.28
C LYS A 201 -3.44 7.30 29.84
N GLU A 202 -4.29 8.17 29.31
CA GLU A 202 -5.70 8.26 29.68
C GLU A 202 -6.47 6.96 29.33
N LYS A 203 -6.18 6.37 28.16
CA LYS A 203 -6.84 5.13 27.68
C LYS A 203 -6.33 3.87 28.39
N HIS A 204 -5.04 3.76 28.67
CA HIS A 204 -4.40 2.51 29.10
C HIS A 204 -3.85 2.55 30.53
N GLY A 205 -3.77 3.73 31.18
CA GLY A 205 -3.39 3.88 32.59
C GLY A 205 -1.89 3.94 32.86
N TYR A 206 -1.03 3.97 31.84
CA TYR A 206 0.43 4.06 31.99
C TYR A 206 1.07 4.86 30.85
N ASP A 207 2.29 5.31 31.06
CA ASP A 207 3.08 6.00 30.02
C ASP A 207 3.91 4.97 29.26
N PRO A 208 3.79 4.87 27.92
CA PRO A 208 4.53 3.86 27.16
C PRO A 208 6.05 4.01 27.27
N ARG A 209 6.55 5.21 27.59
CA ARG A 209 7.97 5.48 27.78
C ARG A 209 8.55 4.90 29.08
N GLU A 210 7.68 4.50 30.02
CA GLU A 210 8.05 3.84 31.27
C GLU A 210 8.27 2.33 31.12
N GLN A 211 7.95 1.77 29.93
CA GLN A 211 8.26 0.37 29.61
C GLN A 211 9.75 0.18 29.39
N GLU A 212 10.27 -0.99 29.72
CA GLU A 212 11.69 -1.35 29.51
C GLU A 212 12.06 -1.21 28.02
N ASP A 213 11.20 -1.69 27.14
CA ASP A 213 11.31 -1.48 25.69
C ASP A 213 9.94 -1.11 25.09
N PRO A 214 9.69 0.18 24.85
CA PRO A 214 8.44 0.64 24.26
C PRO A 214 8.14 0.07 22.87
N SER A 215 9.16 -0.41 22.14
CA SER A 215 8.97 -1.02 20.82
C SER A 215 8.24 -2.36 20.88
N LYS A 216 8.27 -3.04 22.03
CA LYS A 216 7.60 -4.32 22.30
C LYS A 216 6.21 -4.17 22.92
N ASP A 217 5.78 -2.94 23.17
CA ASP A 217 4.44 -2.66 23.70
C ASP A 217 3.38 -2.71 22.58
N GLU A 218 2.71 -3.86 22.47
CA GLU A 218 1.67 -4.08 21.45
C GLU A 218 0.49 -3.10 21.59
N LYS A 219 0.15 -2.65 22.81
CA LYS A 219 -0.90 -1.65 23.00
C LYS A 219 -0.48 -0.30 22.45
N TRP A 220 0.80 0.07 22.65
CA TRP A 220 1.35 1.30 22.09
C TRP A 220 1.48 1.23 20.56
N LEU A 221 1.88 0.10 20.01
CA LEU A 221 1.88 -0.13 18.59
C LEU A 221 0.47 0.05 18.00
N GLN A 222 -0.51 -0.69 18.55
CA GLN A 222 -1.89 -0.65 18.09
C GLN A 222 -2.48 0.76 18.20
N PHE A 223 -2.26 1.45 19.33
CA PHE A 223 -2.76 2.82 19.51
C PHE A 223 -2.25 3.78 18.43
N ARG A 224 -0.98 3.67 18.05
CA ARG A 224 -0.41 4.50 16.96
C ARG A 224 -1.05 4.15 15.61
N CYS A 225 -1.26 2.87 15.34
CA CYS A 225 -1.97 2.42 14.13
C CYS A 225 -3.42 2.92 14.12
N ASP A 226 -4.13 2.85 15.26
CA ASP A 226 -5.52 3.33 15.38
C ASP A 226 -5.61 4.83 15.03
N MET A 227 -4.68 5.65 15.51
CA MET A 227 -4.69 7.10 15.21
C MET A 227 -4.47 7.39 13.72
N VAL A 228 -3.65 6.61 13.05
CA VAL A 228 -3.47 6.70 11.59
C VAL A 228 -4.75 6.26 10.87
N SER A 229 -5.36 5.15 11.29
CA SER A 229 -6.61 4.64 10.71
C SER A 229 -7.79 5.59 10.90
N GLU A 230 -7.89 6.28 12.05
CA GLU A 230 -8.93 7.30 12.28
C GLU A 230 -8.87 8.44 11.26
N VAL A 231 -7.66 8.93 10.93
CA VAL A 231 -7.50 9.95 9.90
C VAL A 231 -7.80 9.41 8.51
N ALA A 232 -7.36 8.18 8.17
CA ALA A 232 -7.65 7.54 6.90
C ALA A 232 -9.16 7.40 6.66
N ASN A 233 -9.88 6.94 7.67
CA ASN A 233 -11.34 6.74 7.59
C ASN A 233 -12.10 8.07 7.52
N ALA A 234 -11.65 9.13 8.18
CA ALA A 234 -12.22 10.48 8.02
C ALA A 234 -11.99 11.04 6.61
N VAL A 235 -10.82 10.78 6.03
CA VAL A 235 -10.55 11.11 4.62
C VAL A 235 -11.47 10.30 3.70
N ALA A 236 -11.67 9.02 3.96
CA ALA A 236 -12.59 8.17 3.19
C ALA A 236 -14.03 8.69 3.23
N GLU A 237 -14.53 9.10 4.39
CA GLU A 237 -15.84 9.74 4.53
C GLU A 237 -15.95 11.01 3.67
N THR A 238 -14.91 11.85 3.68
CA THR A 238 -14.84 13.06 2.85
C THR A 238 -14.88 12.74 1.36
N VAL A 239 -14.10 11.74 0.92
CA VAL A 239 -14.02 11.30 -0.47
C VAL A 239 -15.36 10.73 -0.94
N HIS A 240 -15.96 9.83 -0.15
CA HIS A 240 -17.25 9.22 -0.46
C HIS A 240 -18.40 10.23 -0.47
N ALA A 241 -18.38 11.23 0.41
CA ALA A 241 -19.36 12.34 0.40
C ALA A 241 -19.33 13.15 -0.91
N ASN A 242 -18.19 13.20 -1.58
CA ASN A 242 -18.02 13.80 -2.90
C ASN A 242 -18.31 12.82 -4.06
N GLY A 243 -18.76 11.60 -3.78
CA GLY A 243 -19.07 10.59 -4.80
C GLY A 243 -17.84 10.05 -5.54
N LYS A 244 -16.66 10.10 -4.92
CA LYS A 244 -15.40 9.60 -5.47
C LYS A 244 -15.02 8.27 -4.81
N LEU A 245 -14.13 7.51 -5.47
CA LEU A 245 -13.56 6.32 -4.88
C LEU A 245 -12.39 6.70 -3.96
N MET A 246 -12.28 5.99 -2.82
CA MET A 246 -11.16 6.09 -1.90
C MET A 246 -10.12 5.04 -2.23
N ALA A 247 -8.88 5.48 -2.45
CA ALA A 247 -7.74 4.60 -2.68
C ALA A 247 -6.58 4.95 -1.74
N ALA A 248 -5.63 4.03 -1.60
CA ALA A 248 -4.40 4.25 -0.86
C ALA A 248 -3.21 3.52 -1.49
N SER A 249 -2.01 4.07 -1.29
CA SER A 249 -0.72 3.48 -1.67
C SER A 249 0.08 3.15 -0.40
N PRO A 250 -0.31 2.09 0.36
CA PRO A 250 0.35 1.76 1.62
C PRO A 250 1.57 0.86 1.41
N PHE A 251 2.28 0.60 2.51
CA PHE A 251 3.33 -0.41 2.58
C PHE A 251 2.79 -1.82 2.27
N PRO A 252 3.67 -2.82 2.03
CA PRO A 252 3.32 -4.07 1.31
C PRO A 252 2.16 -4.85 1.89
N THR A 253 2.07 -5.01 3.22
CA THR A 253 0.95 -5.71 3.87
C THR A 253 0.50 -4.97 5.13
N PRO A 254 -0.74 -5.18 5.62
CA PRO A 254 -1.19 -4.54 6.86
C PRO A 254 -0.26 -4.79 8.05
N LYS A 255 0.24 -6.02 8.21
CA LYS A 255 1.12 -6.39 9.32
C LYS A 255 2.52 -5.80 9.20
N MET A 256 3.11 -5.87 8.00
CA MET A 256 4.39 -5.20 7.73
C MET A 256 4.30 -3.70 7.97
N SER A 257 3.27 -3.07 7.42
CA SER A 257 3.03 -1.64 7.54
C SER A 257 2.89 -1.20 9.00
N ALA A 258 2.18 -1.99 9.82
CA ALA A 258 2.03 -1.70 11.24
C ALA A 258 3.39 -1.65 11.95
N ARG A 259 4.27 -2.60 11.66
CA ARG A 259 5.61 -2.66 12.28
C ARG A 259 6.56 -1.61 11.73
N MET A 260 6.63 -1.45 10.39
CA MET A 260 7.58 -0.56 9.74
C MET A 260 7.25 0.92 9.93
N VAL A 261 5.96 1.28 9.85
CA VAL A 261 5.52 2.68 9.71
C VAL A 261 4.27 3.01 10.52
N ARG A 262 3.83 2.13 11.41
CA ARG A 262 2.63 2.28 12.25
C ARG A 262 1.37 2.53 11.40
N GLN A 263 1.24 1.77 10.31
CA GLN A 263 0.17 1.88 9.33
C GLN A 263 -0.53 0.52 9.20
N TYR A 264 -1.68 0.33 9.86
CA TYR A 264 -2.49 -0.87 9.66
C TYR A 264 -3.66 -0.56 8.72
N TRP A 265 -3.45 -0.76 7.41
CA TRP A 265 -4.42 -0.38 6.39
C TRP A 265 -5.51 -1.44 6.12
N GLY A 266 -5.44 -2.60 6.78
CA GLY A 266 -6.41 -3.69 6.61
C GLY A 266 -7.83 -3.34 7.04
N ASP A 267 -8.01 -2.33 7.89
CA ASP A 267 -9.29 -1.84 8.41
C ASP A 267 -9.72 -0.47 7.84
N TRP A 268 -9.01 0.03 6.83
CA TRP A 268 -9.39 1.28 6.19
C TRP A 268 -10.54 1.10 5.20
N ASN A 269 -11.46 2.06 5.17
CA ASN A 269 -12.62 2.04 4.26
C ASN A 269 -12.21 2.44 2.83
N LEU A 270 -11.52 1.54 2.14
CA LEU A 270 -10.98 1.72 0.80
C LEU A 270 -11.83 1.03 -0.26
N ASP A 271 -11.98 1.66 -1.43
CA ASP A 271 -12.52 1.03 -2.65
C ASP A 271 -11.43 0.34 -3.46
N VAL A 272 -10.19 0.87 -3.38
CA VAL A 272 -9.02 0.35 -4.09
C VAL A 272 -7.79 0.49 -3.19
N VAL A 273 -6.92 -0.51 -3.20
CA VAL A 273 -5.62 -0.41 -2.52
C VAL A 273 -4.49 -0.82 -3.46
N PHE A 274 -3.40 -0.05 -3.41
CA PHE A 274 -2.16 -0.24 -4.18
C PHE A 274 -0.98 -0.51 -3.24
N PRO A 275 -0.92 -1.64 -2.50
CA PRO A 275 0.21 -1.92 -1.64
C PRO A 275 1.51 -1.95 -2.41
N MET A 276 2.55 -1.26 -1.92
CA MET A 276 3.84 -1.11 -2.58
C MET A 276 4.71 -2.36 -2.38
N VAL A 277 4.39 -3.45 -3.10
CA VAL A 277 5.09 -4.74 -2.99
C VAL A 277 6.37 -4.78 -3.87
N TYR A 278 7.17 -3.71 -3.77
CA TYR A 278 8.43 -3.57 -4.52
C TYR A 278 9.49 -4.55 -3.97
N HIS A 279 9.49 -5.80 -4.44
CA HIS A 279 10.36 -6.85 -3.90
C HIS A 279 11.84 -6.45 -3.85
N ASN A 280 12.32 -5.67 -4.81
CA ASN A 280 13.69 -5.16 -4.86
C ASN A 280 14.10 -4.31 -3.64
N PHE A 281 13.15 -3.74 -2.90
CA PHE A 281 13.44 -3.01 -1.67
C PHE A 281 13.58 -3.93 -0.45
N TYR A 282 12.91 -5.08 -0.46
CA TYR A 282 12.79 -5.98 0.69
C TYR A 282 13.63 -7.24 0.54
N THR A 283 13.44 -7.92 -0.56
CA THR A 283 14.22 -9.10 -0.95
C THR A 283 14.47 -9.02 -2.45
N GLU A 284 15.46 -9.75 -2.95
CA GLU A 284 15.66 -9.84 -4.40
C GLU A 284 14.81 -10.97 -5.03
N ASP A 285 13.93 -11.62 -4.27
CA ASP A 285 13.09 -12.74 -4.73
C ASP A 285 11.68 -12.27 -5.09
N VAL A 286 11.26 -12.51 -6.33
CA VAL A 286 9.91 -12.18 -6.85
C VAL A 286 8.81 -12.92 -6.07
N SER A 287 9.09 -14.01 -5.36
CA SER A 287 8.12 -14.71 -4.50
C SER A 287 7.52 -13.78 -3.43
N PHE A 288 8.24 -12.73 -3.03
CA PHE A 288 7.71 -11.69 -2.13
C PHE A 288 6.42 -11.06 -2.65
N VAL A 289 6.31 -10.86 -3.98
CA VAL A 289 5.08 -10.32 -4.59
C VAL A 289 3.90 -11.27 -4.38
N ALA A 290 4.11 -12.58 -4.57
CA ALA A 290 3.08 -13.59 -4.34
C ALA A 290 2.66 -13.63 -2.87
N ASP A 291 3.62 -13.72 -1.96
CA ASP A 291 3.40 -13.84 -0.51
C ASP A 291 2.61 -12.63 0.02
N CYS A 292 3.05 -11.40 -0.33
CA CYS A 292 2.34 -10.19 0.04
C CYS A 292 0.94 -10.11 -0.58
N THR A 293 0.78 -10.50 -1.85
CA THR A 293 -0.52 -10.43 -2.52
C THR A 293 -1.54 -11.38 -1.87
N ILE A 294 -1.12 -12.58 -1.47
CA ILE A 294 -1.98 -13.53 -0.77
C ILE A 294 -2.39 -12.98 0.61
N GLU A 295 -1.43 -12.46 1.40
CA GLU A 295 -1.73 -11.84 2.69
C GLU A 295 -2.72 -10.69 2.52
N ASN A 296 -2.47 -9.81 1.54
CA ASN A 296 -3.33 -8.67 1.24
C ASN A 296 -4.75 -9.08 0.83
N ALA A 297 -4.87 -10.13 0.00
CA ALA A 297 -6.18 -10.65 -0.42
C ALA A 297 -7.01 -11.17 0.77
N ARG A 298 -6.34 -11.72 1.79
CA ARG A 298 -6.96 -12.21 3.03
C ARG A 298 -7.29 -11.09 4.02
N ASP A 299 -6.36 -10.14 4.21
CA ASP A 299 -6.40 -9.19 5.34
C ASP A 299 -7.03 -7.82 4.97
N LYS A 300 -7.31 -7.54 3.68
CA LYS A 300 -8.07 -6.37 3.24
C LYS A 300 -9.55 -6.47 3.60
N MET A 301 -10.26 -5.36 3.64
CA MET A 301 -11.72 -5.39 3.72
C MET A 301 -12.36 -5.99 2.47
N ASP A 302 -13.51 -6.65 2.62
CA ASP A 302 -14.18 -7.39 1.52
C ASP A 302 -14.53 -6.51 0.32
N ASN A 303 -14.92 -5.26 0.55
CA ASN A 303 -15.28 -4.29 -0.50
C ASN A 303 -14.07 -3.66 -1.21
N THR A 304 -12.85 -3.86 -0.70
CA THR A 304 -11.64 -3.27 -1.26
C THR A 304 -11.14 -4.08 -2.46
N THR A 305 -10.92 -3.44 -3.60
CA THR A 305 -10.28 -4.04 -4.76
C THR A 305 -8.76 -3.99 -4.59
N LEU A 306 -8.12 -5.16 -4.61
CA LEU A 306 -6.67 -5.28 -4.46
C LEU A 306 -5.95 -5.10 -5.80
N TYR A 307 -4.99 -4.21 -5.82
CA TYR A 307 -3.95 -4.11 -6.83
C TYR A 307 -2.60 -4.48 -6.20
N ALA A 308 -1.61 -4.80 -7.03
CA ALA A 308 -0.23 -4.89 -6.55
C ALA A 308 0.57 -3.70 -7.10
N GLY A 309 1.23 -2.96 -6.20
CA GLY A 309 2.21 -1.96 -6.58
C GLY A 309 3.52 -2.65 -6.93
N LEU A 310 3.97 -2.52 -8.18
CA LEU A 310 5.15 -3.19 -8.70
C LEU A 310 6.21 -2.17 -9.12
N TRP A 311 7.48 -2.58 -9.06
CA TRP A 311 8.54 -1.77 -9.66
C TRP A 311 8.47 -1.90 -11.19
N GLY A 312 8.40 -0.76 -11.89
CA GLY A 312 8.52 -0.72 -13.33
C GLY A 312 9.93 -1.16 -13.74
N SER A 313 10.03 -2.16 -14.61
CA SER A 313 11.33 -2.66 -15.03
C SER A 313 11.36 -2.96 -16.53
N ASN A 314 12.55 -3.00 -17.06
CA ASN A 314 12.83 -3.17 -18.50
C ASN A 314 13.39 -4.57 -18.79
N ASN A 315 12.94 -5.57 -18.04
CA ASN A 315 13.39 -6.96 -18.09
C ASN A 315 12.25 -7.97 -17.88
N GLU A 316 12.57 -9.25 -17.94
CA GLU A 316 11.64 -10.37 -17.78
C GLU A 316 10.97 -10.45 -16.40
N GLU A 317 11.60 -9.90 -15.37
CA GLU A 317 11.09 -9.91 -14.01
C GLU A 317 9.76 -9.11 -13.87
N LEU A 318 9.53 -8.12 -14.78
CA LEU A 318 8.26 -7.43 -14.89
C LEU A 318 7.09 -8.40 -15.07
N PHE A 319 7.23 -9.40 -15.94
CA PHE A 319 6.17 -10.38 -16.24
C PHE A 319 5.98 -11.38 -15.11
N THR A 320 7.07 -11.87 -14.52
CA THR A 320 7.00 -12.77 -13.36
C THR A 320 6.37 -12.10 -12.15
N SER A 321 6.64 -10.81 -11.93
CA SER A 321 5.98 -10.02 -10.88
C SER A 321 4.49 -9.83 -11.12
N MET A 322 4.09 -9.54 -12.37
CA MET A 322 2.67 -9.46 -12.75
C MET A 322 1.96 -10.80 -12.58
N ASP A 323 2.56 -11.90 -13.03
CA ASP A 323 2.00 -13.25 -12.87
C ASP A 323 1.86 -13.60 -11.38
N ALA A 324 2.86 -13.27 -10.56
CA ALA A 324 2.80 -13.46 -9.12
C ALA A 324 1.63 -12.68 -8.49
N ALA A 325 1.40 -11.44 -8.92
CA ALA A 325 0.27 -10.64 -8.44
C ALA A 325 -1.09 -11.18 -8.88
N PHE A 326 -1.30 -11.37 -10.19
CA PHE A 326 -2.60 -11.79 -10.73
C PHE A 326 -2.99 -13.20 -10.33
N ASN A 327 -2.04 -14.14 -10.28
CA ASN A 327 -2.29 -15.51 -9.85
C ASN A 327 -2.68 -15.61 -8.37
N ASN A 328 -2.35 -14.61 -7.57
CA ASN A 328 -2.54 -14.60 -6.11
C ASN A 328 -3.60 -13.59 -5.63
N GLY A 329 -4.48 -13.11 -6.50
CA GLY A 329 -5.69 -12.42 -6.12
C GLY A 329 -5.75 -10.93 -6.45
N ALA A 330 -4.69 -10.33 -7.00
CA ALA A 330 -4.75 -8.95 -7.48
C ALA A 330 -5.71 -8.82 -8.66
N GLN A 331 -6.49 -7.75 -8.68
CA GLN A 331 -7.40 -7.42 -9.77
C GLN A 331 -6.81 -6.41 -10.76
N GLY A 332 -5.65 -5.88 -10.43
CA GLY A 332 -4.85 -4.98 -11.22
C GLY A 332 -3.46 -4.81 -10.65
N VAL A 333 -2.63 -4.06 -11.36
CA VAL A 333 -1.28 -3.67 -10.93
C VAL A 333 -1.08 -2.17 -11.14
N SER A 334 -0.18 -1.57 -10.35
CA SER A 334 0.28 -0.21 -10.56
C SER A 334 1.81 -0.17 -10.55
N PHE A 335 2.42 0.48 -11.53
CA PHE A 335 3.88 0.52 -11.66
C PHE A 335 4.48 1.80 -11.10
N TYR A 336 5.55 1.67 -10.35
CA TYR A 336 6.40 2.80 -9.95
C TYR A 336 7.74 2.73 -10.69
N THR A 337 7.87 3.32 -11.88
CA THR A 337 6.81 3.86 -12.75
C THR A 337 6.84 3.14 -14.10
N ALA A 338 5.75 3.24 -14.89
CA ALA A 338 5.75 2.69 -16.26
C ALA A 338 6.73 3.42 -17.21
N GLU A 339 7.25 4.59 -16.83
CA GLU A 339 8.30 5.32 -17.54
C GLU A 339 9.60 4.52 -17.68
N TYR A 340 9.84 3.56 -16.78
CA TYR A 340 11.01 2.66 -16.86
C TYR A 340 10.87 1.57 -17.93
N ILE A 341 9.66 1.38 -18.48
CA ILE A 341 9.38 0.36 -19.49
C ILE A 341 9.60 0.99 -20.86
N VAL A 342 10.87 1.09 -21.27
CA VAL A 342 11.29 1.80 -22.51
C VAL A 342 11.76 0.88 -23.63
N ASP A 343 12.15 -0.37 -23.31
CA ASP A 343 12.59 -1.34 -24.31
C ASP A 343 11.44 -1.70 -25.27
N PRO A 344 11.61 -1.58 -26.60
CA PRO A 344 10.54 -1.81 -27.56
C PRO A 344 9.97 -3.24 -27.53
N ASP A 345 10.80 -4.25 -27.28
CA ASP A 345 10.36 -5.64 -27.24
C ASP A 345 9.58 -5.93 -25.93
N ILE A 346 10.04 -5.39 -24.81
CA ILE A 346 9.31 -5.45 -23.55
C ILE A 346 7.96 -4.71 -23.66
N ARG A 347 7.93 -3.50 -24.25
CA ARG A 347 6.68 -2.75 -24.50
C ARG A 347 5.69 -3.54 -25.35
N LYS A 348 6.16 -4.13 -26.46
CA LYS A 348 5.32 -4.95 -27.33
C LYS A 348 4.77 -6.17 -26.60
N ARG A 349 5.61 -6.84 -25.83
CA ARG A 349 5.19 -8.02 -25.05
C ARG A 349 4.20 -7.62 -23.94
N PHE A 350 4.45 -6.50 -23.25
CA PHE A 350 3.56 -5.96 -22.24
C PHE A 350 2.17 -5.67 -22.83
N ARG A 351 2.11 -5.02 -23.99
CA ARG A 351 0.84 -4.74 -24.67
C ARG A 351 0.07 -6.03 -24.95
N ALA A 352 0.70 -7.03 -25.51
CA ALA A 352 0.08 -8.33 -25.79
C ALA A 352 -0.38 -9.03 -24.49
N TYR A 353 0.41 -8.97 -23.43
CA TYR A 353 0.08 -9.51 -22.13
C TYR A 353 -1.14 -8.81 -21.54
N SER A 354 -1.15 -7.48 -21.53
CA SER A 354 -2.25 -6.68 -20.98
C SER A 354 -3.57 -6.92 -21.73
N ASP A 355 -3.54 -7.01 -23.06
CA ASP A 355 -4.71 -7.29 -23.87
C ASP A 355 -5.25 -8.71 -23.61
N SER A 356 -4.37 -9.70 -23.42
CA SER A 356 -4.75 -11.07 -23.05
C SER A 356 -5.45 -11.12 -21.69
N LEU A 357 -4.89 -10.45 -20.67
CA LEU A 357 -5.51 -10.43 -19.35
C LEU A 357 -6.85 -9.68 -19.30
N ARG A 358 -7.01 -8.61 -20.08
CA ARG A 358 -8.31 -7.95 -20.23
C ARG A 358 -9.35 -8.87 -20.84
N ALA A 359 -8.95 -9.67 -21.83
CA ALA A 359 -9.85 -10.69 -22.42
C ALA A 359 -10.25 -11.76 -21.39
N VAL A 360 -9.31 -12.23 -20.57
CA VAL A 360 -9.57 -13.17 -19.46
C VAL A 360 -10.51 -12.54 -18.43
N ARG A 361 -10.25 -11.32 -17.98
CA ARG A 361 -11.10 -10.58 -17.04
C ARG A 361 -12.53 -10.45 -17.58
N LYS A 362 -12.68 -10.04 -18.84
CA LYS A 362 -13.98 -9.91 -19.50
C LYS A 362 -14.72 -11.27 -19.57
N ALA A 363 -14.03 -12.35 -19.94
CA ALA A 363 -14.61 -13.68 -20.01
C ALA A 363 -15.06 -14.21 -18.64
N ASN A 364 -14.41 -13.75 -17.56
CA ASN A 364 -14.74 -14.11 -16.17
C ASN A 364 -15.71 -13.14 -15.48
N GLY A 365 -16.42 -12.30 -16.22
CA GLY A 365 -17.41 -11.38 -15.65
C GLY A 365 -16.80 -10.19 -14.91
N GLY A 366 -15.64 -9.71 -15.35
CA GLY A 366 -14.98 -8.51 -14.83
C GLY A 366 -13.99 -8.76 -13.69
N VAL A 367 -13.63 -10.02 -13.40
CA VAL A 367 -12.68 -10.38 -12.33
C VAL A 367 -11.54 -11.26 -12.84
N ILE A 368 -10.36 -11.13 -12.24
CA ILE A 368 -9.26 -12.08 -12.37
C ILE A 368 -9.41 -13.10 -11.25
N LYS A 369 -9.50 -14.37 -11.60
CA LYS A 369 -9.57 -15.47 -10.63
C LYS A 369 -8.16 -15.85 -10.21
N ALA A 370 -7.91 -15.87 -8.91
CA ALA A 370 -6.68 -16.41 -8.38
C ALA A 370 -6.54 -17.92 -8.75
N THR A 371 -5.32 -18.33 -9.06
CA THR A 371 -5.01 -19.70 -9.46
C THR A 371 -4.18 -20.45 -8.43
N TYR A 372 -3.88 -19.80 -7.28
CA TYR A 372 -3.20 -20.49 -6.20
C TYR A 372 -4.03 -21.70 -5.73
N PRO A 373 -3.39 -22.85 -5.44
CA PRO A 373 -4.10 -24.00 -4.90
C PRO A 373 -4.78 -23.59 -3.58
N GLU A 374 -6.01 -24.09 -3.35
CA GLU A 374 -6.59 -24.03 -2.01
C GLU A 374 -5.56 -24.55 -1.01
N VAL A 375 -5.06 -23.67 -0.17
CA VAL A 375 -4.05 -24.03 0.84
C VAL A 375 -4.79 -24.81 1.91
N ALA A 376 -4.76 -26.12 1.80
CA ALA A 376 -5.29 -27.00 2.82
C ALA A 376 -4.57 -26.71 4.14
N ASP A 377 -5.29 -26.18 5.13
CA ASP A 377 -5.04 -26.14 6.58
C ASP A 377 -3.67 -25.70 7.14
N ALA A 378 -2.63 -25.55 6.34
CA ALA A 378 -1.35 -25.00 6.78
C ALA A 378 -1.26 -23.55 6.27
N ASP A 379 -1.46 -22.58 7.17
CA ASP A 379 -1.20 -21.19 6.86
C ASP A 379 0.30 -21.04 6.51
N PRO A 380 0.67 -20.96 5.20
CA PRO A 380 2.07 -20.90 4.78
C PRO A 380 2.74 -19.59 5.19
N PHE A 381 1.95 -18.63 5.72
CA PHE A 381 2.37 -17.31 6.14
C PHE A 381 2.64 -17.22 7.64
N LYS A 382 2.33 -18.25 8.42
CA LYS A 382 2.81 -18.29 9.81
C LYS A 382 4.33 -18.37 9.81
N LYS A 383 4.97 -17.61 10.71
CA LYS A 383 6.42 -17.57 10.92
C LYS A 383 7.06 -18.97 10.86
N GLU A 384 6.36 -19.99 11.36
CA GLU A 384 6.79 -21.38 11.33
C GLU A 384 6.83 -21.98 9.91
N GLY A 385 5.85 -21.65 9.04
CA GLY A 385 5.83 -22.07 7.64
C GLY A 385 6.91 -21.35 6.83
N VAL A 386 7.04 -20.03 7.02
CA VAL A 386 8.11 -19.22 6.41
C VAL A 386 9.48 -19.73 6.82
N MET A 387 9.68 -20.09 8.10
CA MET A 387 10.96 -20.62 8.58
C MET A 387 11.35 -21.94 7.90
N LYS A 388 10.41 -22.85 7.66
CA LYS A 388 10.68 -24.10 6.89
C LYS A 388 11.10 -23.79 5.46
N VAL A 389 10.44 -22.84 4.80
CA VAL A 389 10.80 -22.39 3.45
C VAL A 389 12.17 -21.70 3.44
N LEU A 390 12.46 -20.86 4.44
CA LEU A 390 13.74 -20.17 4.59
C LEU A 390 14.89 -21.14 4.82
N GLU A 391 14.70 -22.15 5.68
CA GLU A 391 15.71 -23.19 5.88
C GLU A 391 16.00 -23.94 4.57
N ALA A 392 14.97 -24.24 3.79
CA ALA A 392 15.13 -24.86 2.47
C ALA A 392 15.80 -23.92 1.43
N ARG A 393 15.61 -22.60 1.56
CA ARG A 393 16.19 -21.58 0.66
C ARG A 393 17.51 -21.01 1.16
N MET A 394 17.93 -21.29 2.39
CA MET A 394 19.09 -20.67 3.03
C MET A 394 20.35 -20.81 2.18
N GLN A 395 20.57 -21.95 1.56
CA GLN A 395 21.73 -22.17 0.68
C GLN A 395 21.71 -21.22 -0.52
N LYS A 396 20.54 -21.02 -1.14
CA LYS A 396 20.36 -20.09 -2.25
C LYS A 396 20.59 -18.65 -1.78
N LEU A 397 19.97 -18.26 -0.66
CA LEU A 397 20.10 -16.91 -0.08
C LEU A 397 21.54 -16.58 0.29
N ILE A 398 22.27 -17.54 0.86
CA ILE A 398 23.70 -17.37 1.20
C ILE A 398 24.56 -17.23 -0.07
N ALA A 399 24.28 -18.02 -1.10
CA ALA A 399 25.00 -17.96 -2.38
C ALA A 399 24.72 -16.64 -3.13
N GLU A 400 23.54 -16.07 -2.96
CA GLU A 400 23.10 -14.80 -3.55
C GLU A 400 23.48 -13.58 -2.70
N ALA A 401 24.00 -13.81 -1.45
CA ALA A 401 24.40 -12.73 -0.57
C ALA A 401 25.44 -11.84 -1.23
N LYS A 402 25.03 -10.62 -1.59
CA LYS A 402 25.95 -9.56 -2.05
C LYS A 402 26.64 -8.97 -0.82
N GLY A 403 27.61 -9.73 -0.29
CA GLY A 403 28.51 -9.21 0.74
C GLY A 403 29.74 -8.55 0.11
N THR A 404 30.66 -8.10 0.95
CA THR A 404 32.00 -7.71 0.54
C THR A 404 32.69 -8.84 -0.24
N GLU A 405 33.74 -8.54 -0.99
CA GLU A 405 34.53 -9.56 -1.75
C GLU A 405 34.92 -10.80 -0.91
N GLU A 406 34.91 -10.66 0.43
CA GLU A 406 35.18 -11.73 1.39
C GLU A 406 34.05 -12.77 1.51
N LEU A 407 32.85 -12.48 1.04
CA LEU A 407 31.65 -13.30 1.22
C LEU A 407 31.23 -14.11 -0.03
N ALA A 408 31.87 -13.92 -1.17
CA ALA A 408 31.52 -14.64 -2.39
C ALA A 408 32.41 -15.88 -2.62
N PRO A 409 31.90 -16.95 -3.17
CA PRO A 409 30.61 -17.59 -3.00
C PRO A 409 30.61 -18.55 -1.79
N LEU A 410 29.64 -18.37 -0.89
CA LEU A 410 29.48 -19.22 0.28
C LEU A 410 28.73 -20.52 -0.07
N ALA A 411 29.15 -21.62 0.52
CA ALA A 411 28.41 -22.88 0.49
C ALA A 411 27.87 -23.18 1.90
N LEU A 412 26.59 -23.51 2.00
CA LEU A 412 25.96 -23.83 3.28
C LEU A 412 26.61 -25.08 3.89
N GLY A 413 27.20 -24.95 5.08
CA GLY A 413 27.65 -26.03 5.94
C GLY A 413 26.66 -26.29 7.09
N GLU A 414 27.21 -26.55 8.28
CA GLU A 414 26.40 -26.66 9.49
C GLU A 414 25.84 -25.31 9.90
N TYR A 415 24.59 -25.29 10.39
CA TYR A 415 23.98 -24.08 10.89
C TYR A 415 23.16 -24.34 12.16
N THR A 416 23.05 -23.29 12.99
CA THR A 416 22.29 -23.34 14.23
C THR A 416 21.49 -22.05 14.38
N LYS A 417 20.18 -22.16 14.61
CA LYS A 417 19.34 -21.02 14.98
C LYS A 417 19.75 -20.54 16.37
N LYS A 418 20.10 -19.27 16.53
CA LYS A 418 20.57 -18.68 17.78
C LYS A 418 19.53 -17.86 18.50
N GLU A 419 18.82 -17.00 17.80
CA GLU A 419 17.88 -16.06 18.39
C GLU A 419 16.70 -15.86 17.44
N ALA A 420 15.52 -15.66 18.00
CA ALA A 420 14.35 -15.21 17.30
C ALA A 420 13.76 -14.06 18.11
N GLU A 421 14.02 -12.83 17.67
CA GLU A 421 13.27 -11.66 18.10
C GLU A 421 12.05 -11.48 17.21
N ASP A 422 11.10 -10.62 17.62
CA ASP A 422 9.83 -10.45 16.89
C ASP A 422 10.00 -10.12 15.40
N VAL A 423 11.10 -9.45 15.04
CA VAL A 423 11.39 -9.02 13.67
C VAL A 423 12.68 -9.62 13.08
N THR A 424 13.46 -10.36 13.86
CA THR A 424 14.79 -10.83 13.43
C THR A 424 15.00 -12.30 13.83
N VAL A 425 15.46 -13.10 12.89
CA VAL A 425 15.93 -14.48 13.16
C VAL A 425 17.38 -14.57 12.72
N ARG A 426 18.25 -14.97 13.65
CA ARG A 426 19.68 -15.16 13.40
C ARG A 426 20.05 -16.60 13.32
N TYR A 427 20.86 -16.93 12.33
CA TYR A 427 21.55 -18.22 12.23
C TYR A 427 23.05 -18.03 12.30
N GLU A 428 23.71 -18.91 13.02
CA GLU A 428 25.15 -19.12 12.92
C GLU A 428 25.39 -20.21 11.88
N VAL A 429 26.11 -19.87 10.81
CA VAL A 429 26.31 -20.74 9.65
C VAL A 429 27.80 -20.94 9.43
N THR A 430 28.21 -22.16 9.10
CA THR A 430 29.57 -22.47 8.69
C THR A 430 29.62 -22.69 7.19
N ASP A 431 30.54 -22.00 6.50
CA ASP A 431 30.79 -22.30 5.09
C ASP A 431 31.39 -23.70 4.94
N ALA A 432 30.76 -24.52 4.09
CA ALA A 432 31.16 -25.91 3.89
C ALA A 432 32.60 -26.07 3.35
N ASN A 433 33.04 -25.09 2.56
CA ASN A 433 34.36 -25.13 1.89
C ASN A 433 35.47 -24.52 2.76
N SER A 434 35.30 -23.27 3.17
CA SER A 434 36.33 -22.51 3.90
C SER A 434 36.32 -22.75 5.42
N LYS A 435 35.26 -23.38 5.94
CA LYS A 435 35.00 -23.56 7.38
C LYS A 435 34.90 -22.25 8.17
N LYS A 436 34.75 -21.13 7.50
CA LYS A 436 34.51 -19.82 8.15
C LYS A 436 33.10 -19.77 8.71
N ALA A 437 32.94 -19.12 9.86
CA ALA A 437 31.64 -18.90 10.48
C ALA A 437 31.04 -17.55 10.07
N PHE A 438 29.76 -17.54 9.84
CA PHE A 438 28.97 -16.36 9.45
C PHE A 438 27.75 -16.26 10.34
N ASP A 439 27.31 -15.04 10.58
CA ASP A 439 26.00 -14.75 11.11
C ASP A 439 25.06 -14.35 9.95
N VAL A 440 23.96 -15.06 9.79
CA VAL A 440 22.93 -14.77 8.82
C VAL A 440 21.70 -14.26 9.56
N TYR A 441 21.27 -13.05 9.22
CA TYR A 441 20.11 -12.40 9.80
C TYR A 441 18.99 -12.35 8.77
N PHE A 442 17.82 -12.85 9.16
CA PHE A 442 16.58 -12.68 8.41
C PHE A 442 15.68 -11.71 9.15
N TYR A 443 15.19 -10.72 8.45
CA TYR A 443 14.32 -9.67 8.99
C TYR A 443 12.89 -9.94 8.55
N PHE A 444 11.97 -9.91 9.52
CA PHE A 444 10.56 -10.14 9.30
C PHE A 444 9.74 -8.92 9.67
N TYR A 445 8.69 -8.65 8.91
CA TYR A 445 7.62 -7.74 9.26
C TYR A 445 6.34 -8.56 9.39
N GLY A 446 5.89 -8.75 10.65
CA GLY A 446 4.91 -9.79 10.92
C GLY A 446 5.47 -11.18 10.55
N ASP A 447 4.78 -11.91 9.69
CA ASP A 447 5.18 -13.25 9.26
C ASP A 447 5.95 -13.28 7.93
N ILE A 448 6.18 -12.11 7.29
CA ILE A 448 6.81 -12.03 5.96
C ILE A 448 8.28 -11.64 6.06
N LEU A 449 9.14 -12.37 5.32
CA LEU A 449 10.55 -12.03 5.16
C LEU A 449 10.68 -10.73 4.37
N SER A 450 11.29 -9.71 4.98
CA SER A 450 11.51 -8.40 4.37
C SER A 450 12.92 -8.19 3.83
N GLY A 451 13.87 -9.01 4.29
CA GLY A 451 15.27 -8.93 3.87
C GLY A 451 16.17 -9.83 4.69
N TRP A 452 17.45 -9.84 4.36
CA TRP A 452 18.46 -10.63 5.04
C TRP A 452 19.85 -10.01 4.88
N ASN A 453 20.75 -10.31 5.81
CA ASN A 453 22.15 -9.91 5.77
C ASN A 453 23.05 -11.05 6.21
N VAL A 454 24.26 -11.07 5.69
CA VAL A 454 25.30 -12.04 6.06
C VAL A 454 26.55 -11.29 6.55
N TYR A 455 27.05 -11.66 7.72
CA TYR A 455 28.24 -11.07 8.31
C TYR A 455 29.26 -12.13 8.64
N LEU A 456 30.52 -11.93 8.20
CA LEU A 456 31.64 -12.77 8.59
C LEU A 456 31.91 -12.60 10.10
N LYS A 457 31.94 -13.71 10.85
CA LYS A 457 32.42 -13.68 12.25
C LYS A 457 33.92 -13.39 12.27
N LYS A 458 34.27 -12.35 13.01
CA LYS A 458 35.66 -11.97 13.25
C LYS A 458 36.36 -12.93 14.22
#